data_69c4ae4e17c45eb11b5f000ec0c37108
#
_entry.id   69c4ae4e17c45eb11b5f000ec0c37108
#
_cell.length_a   1.000
_cell.length_b   1.000
_cell.length_c   1.000
_cell.angle_alpha   90.00
_cell.angle_beta   90.00
_cell.angle_gamma   90.00
#
_symmetry.space_group_name_H-M   'P 1'
#
loop_
_entity.id
_entity.type
_entity.pdbx_description
1 polymer ?
#
loop_
_entity_poly.entity_id
_entity_poly.type
_entity_poly.pdbx_seq_one_letter_code
_entity_poly.pdbx_strand_id
1 'polypeptide(L)'
;LDIQKFDIKKLVQEVFEDVEMQASQKKISLGFKQGANQSVLVMADRENIRQVLMNLVVNSLKYGREGGETKVSFYDMDKYILVEVSDNGLGIEEKHLPHLFDRFYRVDKSRSRELGGSGLGLAIVKHIIEAHKQTINVRSTVGVGSTFGFTLAKAK
;
A
#
# COMPACT_ATOMS: atom_id res chain seq x y z
N LEU A 1 -17.11 4.87 11.07
CA LEU A 1 -15.66 4.87 11.31
C LEU A 1 -15.35 5.21 12.76
N ASP A 2 -14.42 4.49 13.34
CA ASP A 2 -13.92 4.76 14.69
C ASP A 2 -12.59 5.51 14.58
N ILE A 3 -12.66 6.84 14.50
CA ILE A 3 -11.49 7.70 14.29
C ILE A 3 -10.70 7.82 15.59
N GLN A 4 -9.42 7.43 15.55
CA GLN A 4 -8.50 7.46 16.68
C GLN A 4 -7.18 8.07 16.26
N LYS A 5 -6.46 8.61 17.23
CA LYS A 5 -5.07 9.05 17.05
C LYS A 5 -4.16 7.84 17.25
N PHE A 6 -3.29 7.59 16.28
CA PHE A 6 -2.33 6.48 16.38
C PHE A 6 -1.07 6.77 15.56
N ASP A 7 -0.01 6.01 15.84
CA ASP A 7 1.25 6.08 15.11
C ASP A 7 1.19 5.11 13.93
N ILE A 8 1.07 5.66 12.70
CA ILE A 8 0.96 4.83 11.51
C ILE A 8 2.26 4.07 11.21
N LYS A 9 3.41 4.59 11.62
CA LYS A 9 4.67 3.87 11.44
C LYS A 9 4.67 2.55 12.22
N LYS A 10 4.18 2.56 13.44
CA LYS A 10 4.03 1.33 14.24
C LYS A 10 3.07 0.36 13.58
N LEU A 11 1.99 0.87 13.00
CA LEU A 11 1.02 0.03 12.29
C LEU A 11 1.66 -0.64 11.07
N VAL A 12 2.47 0.09 10.31
CA VAL A 12 3.21 -0.47 9.17
C VAL A 12 4.17 -1.57 9.65
N GLN A 13 4.85 -1.36 10.78
CA GLN A 13 5.74 -2.37 11.36
C GLN A 13 4.98 -3.66 11.70
N GLU A 14 3.78 -3.56 12.26
CA GLU A 14 2.92 -4.71 12.53
C GLU A 14 2.55 -5.45 11.25
N VAL A 15 2.18 -4.71 10.19
CA VAL A 15 1.86 -5.31 8.89
C VAL A 15 3.07 -6.02 8.30
N PHE A 16 4.25 -5.42 8.40
CA PHE A 16 5.49 -6.06 7.93
C PHE A 16 5.76 -7.38 8.66
N GLU A 17 5.55 -7.42 9.97
CA GLU A 17 5.69 -8.66 10.74
C GLU A 17 4.72 -9.74 10.23
N ASP A 18 3.47 -9.35 9.95
CA ASP A 18 2.44 -10.29 9.50
C ASP A 18 2.75 -10.91 8.12
N VAL A 19 3.48 -10.22 7.27
CA VAL A 19 3.80 -10.69 5.91
C VAL A 19 5.25 -11.12 5.74
N GLU A 20 6.00 -11.19 6.83
CA GLU A 20 7.44 -11.50 6.80
C GLU A 20 7.75 -12.81 6.08
N MET A 21 6.98 -13.86 6.34
CA MET A 21 7.19 -15.15 5.66
C MET A 21 6.96 -15.06 4.16
N GLN A 22 5.92 -14.37 3.73
CA GLN A 22 5.62 -14.18 2.32
C GLN A 22 6.74 -13.41 1.62
N ALA A 23 7.22 -12.34 2.27
CA ALA A 23 8.32 -11.54 1.73
C ALA A 23 9.59 -12.37 1.63
N SER A 24 9.90 -13.14 2.66
CA SER A 24 11.09 -14.02 2.70
C SER A 24 11.07 -15.05 1.58
N GLN A 25 9.92 -15.65 1.29
CA GLN A 25 9.77 -16.62 0.22
C GLN A 25 10.12 -16.05 -1.16
N LYS A 26 9.82 -14.78 -1.39
CA LYS A 26 10.18 -14.07 -2.63
C LYS A 26 11.50 -13.33 -2.52
N LYS A 27 12.15 -13.39 -1.37
CA LYS A 27 13.40 -12.67 -1.09
C LYS A 27 13.23 -11.16 -1.28
N ILE A 28 12.07 -10.65 -0.91
CA ILE A 28 11.77 -9.21 -0.97
C ILE A 28 12.04 -8.60 0.41
N SER A 29 12.82 -7.55 0.45
CA SER A 29 13.07 -6.82 1.70
C SER A 29 11.94 -5.83 1.96
N LEU A 30 11.53 -5.72 3.23
CA LEU A 30 10.52 -4.77 3.69
C LEU A 30 11.22 -3.69 4.50
N GLY A 31 10.86 -2.45 4.30
CA GLY A 31 11.46 -1.38 5.09
C GLY A 31 10.85 -0.02 4.82
N PHE A 32 11.46 0.98 5.44
CA PHE A 32 11.09 2.38 5.28
C PHE A 32 12.14 3.09 4.45
N LYS A 33 11.72 4.13 3.73
CA LYS A 33 12.68 4.98 3.03
C LYS A 33 13.53 5.73 4.06
N GLN A 34 14.73 6.09 3.65
CA GLN A 34 15.69 6.82 4.46
C GLN A 34 15.05 8.13 4.98
N GLY A 35 15.26 8.44 6.26
CA GLY A 35 14.70 9.62 6.89
C GLY A 35 13.40 9.38 7.65
N ALA A 36 12.79 8.20 7.56
CA ALA A 36 11.55 7.86 8.26
C ALA A 36 11.83 7.37 9.69
N ASN A 37 12.53 8.17 10.47
CA ASN A 37 13.02 7.76 11.80
C ASN A 37 12.08 8.13 12.95
N GLN A 38 11.13 9.01 12.72
CA GLN A 38 10.25 9.53 13.77
C GLN A 38 8.88 8.85 13.70
N SER A 39 8.16 8.88 14.82
CA SER A 39 6.77 8.47 14.85
C SER A 39 5.93 9.40 13.96
N VAL A 40 4.87 8.86 13.37
CA VAL A 40 3.98 9.61 12.48
C VAL A 40 2.55 9.45 12.98
N LEU A 41 2.01 10.51 13.56
CA LEU A 41 0.69 10.47 14.20
C LEU A 41 -0.39 10.94 13.24
N VAL A 42 -1.44 10.13 13.09
CA VAL A 42 -2.57 10.39 12.20
C VAL A 42 -3.89 10.21 12.95
N MET A 43 -4.97 10.73 12.36
CA MET A 43 -6.34 10.52 12.82
C MET A 43 -7.08 9.69 11.77
N ALA A 44 -7.45 8.48 12.11
CA ALA A 44 -8.12 7.56 11.19
C ALA A 44 -8.72 6.38 11.96
N ASP A 45 -9.46 5.53 11.25
CA ASP A 45 -9.91 4.24 11.79
C ASP A 45 -8.75 3.25 11.65
N ARG A 46 -8.11 2.94 12.77
CA ARG A 46 -6.87 2.14 12.80
C ARG A 46 -7.05 0.78 12.12
N GLU A 47 -8.13 0.07 12.42
CA GLU A 47 -8.36 -1.25 11.85
C GLU A 47 -8.59 -1.19 10.34
N ASN A 48 -9.32 -0.18 9.87
CA ASN A 48 -9.52 0.03 8.45
C ASN A 48 -8.22 0.37 7.73
N ILE A 49 -7.37 1.20 8.33
CA ILE A 49 -6.08 1.55 7.74
C ILE A 49 -5.13 0.34 7.77
N ARG A 50 -5.22 -0.49 8.79
CA ARG A 50 -4.48 -1.76 8.81
C ARG A 50 -4.82 -2.61 7.58
N GLN A 51 -6.11 -2.69 7.24
CA GLN A 51 -6.55 -3.43 6.06
C GLN A 51 -6.01 -2.80 4.77
N VAL A 52 -6.03 -1.46 4.68
CA VAL A 52 -5.45 -0.74 3.53
C VAL A 52 -3.97 -1.11 3.37
N LEU A 53 -3.20 -0.99 4.43
CA LEU A 53 -1.77 -1.29 4.41
C LEU A 53 -1.51 -2.75 4.07
N MET A 54 -2.26 -3.67 4.67
CA MET A 54 -2.13 -5.10 4.37
C MET A 54 -2.37 -5.36 2.89
N ASN A 55 -3.45 -4.81 2.33
CA ASN A 55 -3.78 -5.00 0.91
C ASN A 55 -2.70 -4.42 -0.01
N LEU A 56 -2.18 -3.23 0.30
CA LEU A 56 -1.14 -2.60 -0.52
C LEU A 56 0.20 -3.34 -0.42
N VAL A 57 0.59 -3.77 0.78
CA VAL A 57 1.85 -4.50 0.96
C VAL A 57 1.77 -5.88 0.31
N VAL A 58 0.68 -6.61 0.51
CA VAL A 58 0.50 -7.93 -0.13
C VAL A 58 0.50 -7.78 -1.66
N ASN A 59 -0.16 -6.75 -2.18
CA ASN A 59 -0.14 -6.46 -3.63
C ASN A 59 1.29 -6.22 -4.11
N SER A 60 2.06 -5.44 -3.36
CA SER A 60 3.46 -5.18 -3.68
C SER A 60 4.30 -6.47 -3.71
N LEU A 61 4.04 -7.41 -2.80
CA LEU A 61 4.74 -8.70 -2.78
C LEU A 61 4.34 -9.58 -3.98
N LYS A 62 3.06 -9.57 -4.36
CA LYS A 62 2.58 -10.38 -5.50
C LYS A 62 3.25 -9.98 -6.80
N TYR A 63 3.39 -8.70 -7.05
CA TYR A 63 3.91 -8.15 -8.31
C TYR A 63 5.36 -7.69 -8.22
N GLY A 64 5.98 -7.89 -7.06
CA GLY A 64 7.39 -7.57 -6.86
C GLY A 64 8.32 -8.54 -7.58
N ARG A 65 9.60 -8.15 -7.68
CA ARG A 65 10.65 -9.01 -8.23
C ARG A 65 11.27 -9.83 -7.11
N GLU A 66 11.66 -11.06 -7.43
CA GLU A 66 12.49 -11.84 -6.51
C GLU A 66 13.78 -11.06 -6.23
N GLY A 67 14.11 -10.93 -4.97
CA GLY A 67 15.26 -10.13 -4.54
C GLY A 67 15.04 -8.63 -4.53
N GLY A 68 13.80 -8.18 -4.78
CA GLY A 68 13.44 -6.77 -4.78
C GLY A 68 13.15 -6.22 -3.40
N GLU A 69 12.44 -5.08 -3.38
CA GLU A 69 12.12 -4.40 -2.13
C GLU A 69 10.74 -3.74 -2.15
N THR A 70 10.12 -3.68 -0.98
CA THR A 70 8.92 -2.89 -0.72
C THR A 70 9.25 -1.87 0.36
N LYS A 71 9.05 -0.60 0.08
CA LYS A 71 9.39 0.50 0.97
C LYS A 71 8.17 1.36 1.26
N VAL A 72 8.02 1.76 2.52
CA VAL A 72 6.97 2.71 2.91
C VAL A 72 7.61 4.04 3.25
N SER A 73 6.98 5.12 2.80
CA SER A 73 7.42 6.49 3.04
C SER A 73 6.29 7.31 3.62
N PHE A 74 6.63 8.31 4.41
CA PHE A 74 5.67 9.24 4.98
C PHE A 74 6.13 10.66 4.65
N TYR A 75 5.19 11.48 4.17
CA TYR A 75 5.46 12.88 3.83
C TYR A 75 4.48 13.76 4.58
N ASP A 76 5.01 14.72 5.34
CA ASP A 76 4.20 15.70 6.05
C ASP A 76 3.75 16.78 5.06
N MET A 77 2.44 16.82 4.80
CA MET A 77 1.83 17.77 3.89
C MET A 77 1.06 18.84 4.66
N ASP A 78 1.49 19.15 5.88
CA ASP A 78 0.90 20.11 6.81
C ASP A 78 -0.40 19.62 7.45
N LYS A 79 -1.50 19.53 6.71
CA LYS A 79 -2.79 19.02 7.22
C LYS A 79 -2.94 17.52 7.08
N TYR A 80 -2.17 16.93 6.18
CA TYR A 80 -2.24 15.50 5.84
C TYR A 80 -0.88 14.87 5.96
N ILE A 81 -0.91 13.57 6.17
CA ILE A 81 0.26 12.72 5.96
C ILE A 81 0.02 11.94 4.67
N LEU A 82 0.95 12.02 3.74
CA LEU A 82 0.94 11.18 2.55
C LEU A 82 1.74 9.91 2.87
N VAL A 83 1.09 8.76 2.70
CA VAL A 83 1.71 7.46 2.92
C VAL A 83 1.90 6.81 1.56
N GLU A 84 3.12 6.39 1.23
CA GLU A 84 3.41 5.73 -0.04
C GLU A 84 3.99 4.35 0.19
N VAL A 85 3.44 3.37 -0.52
CA VAL A 85 3.95 1.99 -0.55
C VAL A 85 4.54 1.77 -1.95
N SER A 86 5.85 1.61 -2.02
CA SER A 86 6.59 1.52 -3.28
C SER A 86 7.27 0.16 -3.42
N ASP A 87 7.28 -0.37 -4.64
CA ASP A 87 8.06 -1.56 -4.98
C ASP A 87 8.91 -1.29 -6.22
N ASN A 88 9.92 -2.11 -6.42
CA ASN A 88 10.75 -2.11 -7.62
C ASN A 88 10.46 -3.33 -8.49
N GLY A 89 9.19 -3.71 -8.56
CA GLY A 89 8.73 -4.89 -9.28
C GLY A 89 8.49 -4.67 -10.76
N LEU A 90 7.53 -5.41 -11.30
CA LEU A 90 7.26 -5.45 -12.74
C LEU A 90 6.69 -4.15 -13.29
N GLY A 91 6.05 -3.35 -12.45
CA GLY A 91 5.30 -2.18 -12.90
C GLY A 91 3.97 -2.57 -13.55
N ILE A 92 3.19 -1.57 -13.88
CA ILE A 92 1.85 -1.72 -14.42
C ILE A 92 1.76 -0.87 -15.69
N GLU A 93 1.24 -1.46 -16.78
CA GLU A 93 1.04 -0.71 -18.02
C GLU A 93 0.02 0.40 -17.81
N GLU A 94 0.27 1.54 -18.43
CA GLU A 94 -0.54 2.75 -18.29
C GLU A 94 -2.02 2.52 -18.54
N LYS A 95 -2.36 1.65 -19.50
CA LYS A 95 -3.76 1.35 -19.85
C LYS A 95 -4.57 0.76 -18.69
N HIS A 96 -3.89 0.14 -17.72
CA HIS A 96 -4.56 -0.47 -16.54
C HIS A 96 -4.77 0.52 -15.40
N LEU A 97 -3.99 1.60 -15.33
CA LEU A 97 -4.00 2.50 -14.18
C LEU A 97 -5.39 3.07 -13.86
N PRO A 98 -6.20 3.52 -14.84
CA PRO A 98 -7.53 4.06 -14.55
C PRO A 98 -8.50 3.03 -13.96
N HIS A 99 -8.21 1.74 -14.09
CA HIS A 99 -9.11 0.65 -13.72
C HIS A 99 -8.66 -0.13 -12.49
N LEU A 100 -7.47 0.16 -11.95
CA LEU A 100 -6.88 -0.66 -10.88
C LEU A 100 -7.77 -0.77 -9.64
N PHE A 101 -8.53 0.26 -9.33
CA PHE A 101 -9.41 0.29 -8.15
C PHE A 101 -10.83 -0.17 -8.47
N ASP A 102 -11.10 -0.58 -9.70
CA ASP A 102 -12.41 -1.10 -10.08
C ASP A 102 -12.58 -2.50 -9.49
N ARG A 103 -13.81 -2.82 -9.08
CA ARG A 103 -14.10 -4.13 -8.52
C ARG A 103 -13.87 -5.23 -9.57
N PHE A 104 -13.19 -6.30 -9.17
CA PHE A 104 -12.89 -7.47 -10.00
C PHE A 104 -11.94 -7.19 -11.17
N TYR A 105 -11.38 -5.99 -11.27
CA TYR A 105 -10.40 -5.71 -12.32
C TYR A 105 -9.08 -6.43 -12.02
N ARG A 106 -8.50 -7.04 -13.03
CA ARG A 106 -7.21 -7.73 -12.95
C ARG A 106 -6.37 -7.37 -14.16
N VAL A 107 -5.12 -7.03 -13.91
CA VAL A 107 -4.15 -6.70 -14.98
C VAL A 107 -3.87 -7.93 -15.83
N ASP A 108 -3.69 -9.09 -15.20
CA ASP A 108 -3.48 -10.39 -15.83
C ASP A 108 -4.35 -11.40 -15.12
N LYS A 109 -5.44 -11.82 -15.75
CA LYS A 109 -6.42 -12.72 -15.17
C LYS A 109 -5.82 -14.08 -14.79
N SER A 110 -4.99 -14.66 -15.66
CA SER A 110 -4.34 -15.96 -15.38
C SER A 110 -3.38 -15.84 -14.20
N ARG A 111 -2.51 -14.84 -14.25
CA ARG A 111 -1.50 -14.62 -13.20
C ARG A 111 -2.17 -14.29 -11.86
N SER A 112 -3.23 -13.49 -11.88
CA SER A 112 -3.97 -13.17 -10.66
C SER A 112 -4.60 -14.39 -10.03
N ARG A 113 -5.09 -15.34 -10.83
CA ARG A 113 -5.63 -16.60 -10.33
C ARG A 113 -4.54 -17.42 -9.64
N GLU A 114 -3.38 -17.56 -10.30
CA GLU A 114 -2.24 -18.30 -9.75
C GLU A 114 -1.80 -17.73 -8.41
N LEU A 115 -1.88 -16.41 -8.28
CA LEU A 115 -1.50 -15.71 -7.06
C LEU A 115 -2.64 -15.61 -6.04
N GLY A 116 -3.83 -16.15 -6.38
CA GLY A 116 -4.97 -16.17 -5.48
C GLY A 116 -5.68 -14.83 -5.33
N GLY A 117 -5.49 -13.88 -6.26
CA GLY A 117 -6.13 -12.57 -6.19
C GLY A 117 -7.61 -12.62 -6.55
N SER A 118 -8.46 -11.94 -5.76
CA SER A 118 -9.90 -11.85 -5.99
C SER A 118 -10.31 -10.68 -6.89
N GLY A 119 -9.43 -9.69 -7.08
CA GLY A 119 -9.75 -8.44 -7.77
C GLY A 119 -10.52 -7.45 -6.90
N LEU A 120 -10.62 -7.71 -5.59
CA LEU A 120 -11.33 -6.83 -4.65
C LEU A 120 -10.41 -6.01 -3.76
N GLY A 121 -9.15 -6.42 -3.59
CA GLY A 121 -8.24 -5.80 -2.63
C GLY A 121 -8.07 -4.29 -2.84
N LEU A 122 -7.82 -3.85 -4.07
CA LEU A 122 -7.63 -2.43 -4.36
C LEU A 122 -8.95 -1.65 -4.33
N ALA A 123 -10.07 -2.28 -4.69
CA ALA A 123 -11.38 -1.65 -4.56
C ALA A 123 -11.71 -1.38 -3.09
N ILE A 124 -11.36 -2.30 -2.21
CA ILE A 124 -11.53 -2.13 -0.76
C ILE A 124 -10.67 -0.97 -0.25
N VAL A 125 -9.42 -0.88 -0.71
CA VAL A 125 -8.51 0.22 -0.35
C VAL A 125 -9.16 1.56 -0.71
N LYS A 126 -9.61 1.70 -1.94
CA LYS A 126 -10.25 2.94 -2.40
C LYS A 126 -11.48 3.27 -1.55
N HIS A 127 -12.33 2.29 -1.30
CA HIS A 127 -13.54 2.47 -0.50
C HIS A 127 -13.21 3.00 0.91
N ILE A 128 -12.24 2.41 1.57
CA ILE A 128 -11.83 2.81 2.92
C ILE A 128 -11.27 4.23 2.92
N ILE A 129 -10.38 4.53 2.00
CA ILE A 129 -9.74 5.86 1.94
C ILE A 129 -10.78 6.94 1.62
N GLU A 130 -11.68 6.67 0.69
CA GLU A 130 -12.75 7.62 0.35
C GLU A 130 -13.73 7.82 1.53
N ALA A 131 -13.99 6.76 2.30
CA ALA A 131 -14.83 6.86 3.50
C ALA A 131 -14.19 7.78 4.55
N HIS A 132 -12.85 7.89 4.54
CA HIS A 132 -12.11 8.84 5.38
C HIS A 132 -12.08 10.25 4.78
N LYS A 133 -12.70 10.48 3.62
CA LYS A 133 -12.63 11.73 2.85
C LYS A 133 -11.20 12.09 2.46
N GLN A 134 -10.43 11.06 2.16
CA GLN A 134 -9.03 11.17 1.75
C GLN A 134 -8.86 10.63 0.34
N THR A 135 -7.65 10.72 -0.20
CA THR A 135 -7.37 10.37 -1.60
C THR A 135 -6.42 9.20 -1.69
N ILE A 136 -6.59 8.42 -2.76
CA ILE A 136 -5.71 7.31 -3.13
C ILE A 136 -5.23 7.53 -4.56
N ASN A 137 -3.97 7.26 -4.83
CA ASN A 137 -3.43 7.35 -6.18
C ASN A 137 -2.40 6.24 -6.42
N VAL A 138 -2.06 6.07 -7.69
CA VAL A 138 -1.05 5.10 -8.11
C VAL A 138 -0.25 5.72 -9.25
N ARG A 139 1.06 5.47 -9.21
CA ARG A 139 1.93 5.73 -10.35
C ARG A 139 2.80 4.51 -10.56
N SER A 140 3.09 4.20 -11.81
CA SER A 140 3.83 2.99 -12.15
C SER A 140 4.53 3.16 -13.48
N THR A 141 5.69 2.49 -13.60
CA THR A 141 6.45 2.41 -14.85
C THR A 141 6.84 0.95 -15.05
N VAL A 142 6.48 0.40 -16.20
CA VAL A 142 6.82 -1.00 -16.54
C VAL A 142 8.34 -1.18 -16.46
N GLY A 143 8.76 -2.25 -15.81
CA GLY A 143 10.17 -2.58 -15.64
C GLY A 143 10.86 -1.83 -14.51
N VAL A 144 10.18 -0.87 -13.88
CA VAL A 144 10.75 -0.06 -12.78
C VAL A 144 10.07 -0.35 -11.46
N GLY A 145 8.73 -0.30 -11.43
CA GLY A 145 7.96 -0.57 -10.23
C GLY A 145 6.72 0.28 -10.11
N SER A 146 6.07 0.18 -8.96
CA SER A 146 4.80 0.86 -8.68
C SER A 146 4.84 1.55 -7.33
N THR A 147 4.09 2.65 -7.21
CA THR A 147 3.91 3.36 -5.95
C THR A 147 2.43 3.68 -5.77
N PHE A 148 1.87 3.19 -4.67
CA PHE A 148 0.51 3.51 -4.25
C PHE A 148 0.59 4.52 -3.12
N GLY A 149 -0.15 5.63 -3.24
CA GLY A 149 -0.13 6.68 -2.24
C GLY A 149 -1.53 6.99 -1.73
N PHE A 150 -1.65 7.23 -0.44
CA PHE A 150 -2.90 7.69 0.15
C PHE A 150 -2.63 8.72 1.23
N THR A 151 -3.62 9.59 1.47
CA THR A 151 -3.52 10.61 2.50
C THR A 151 -4.34 10.23 3.72
N LEU A 152 -3.90 10.70 4.88
CA LEU A 152 -4.66 10.64 6.13
C LEU A 152 -4.53 11.97 6.84
N ALA A 153 -5.54 12.32 7.63
CA ALA A 153 -5.48 13.53 8.43
C ALA A 153 -4.32 13.44 9.43
N LYS A 154 -3.50 14.47 9.49
CA LYS A 154 -2.41 14.57 10.46
C LYS A 154 -2.99 14.82 11.84
N ALA A 155 -2.52 14.11 12.85
CA ALA A 155 -2.92 14.36 14.23
C ALA A 155 -2.28 15.65 14.75
N LYS A 156 -3.03 16.38 15.52
CA LYS A 156 -2.52 17.61 16.15
C LYS A 156 -1.77 17.32 17.45
#